data_687e4c6c3cf7089bff04d0c99be76ef6
#
_entry.id   687e4c6c3cf7089bff04d0c99be76ef6
#
_cell.length_a   1.000
_cell.length_b   1.000
_cell.length_c   1.000
_cell.angle_alpha   90.00
_cell.angle_beta   90.00
_cell.angle_gamma   90.00
#
_symmetry.space_group_name_H-M   'P 1'
#
loop_
_entity.id
_entity.type
_entity.pdbx_description
1 polymer ?
#
loop_
_entity_poly.entity_id
_entity_poly.type
_entity_poly.pdbx_seq_one_letter_code
_entity_poly.pdbx_strand_id
1 'polypeptide(L)'
;ILALFVKNMFIPIVFVFCGVLGPIVYIKVKKNKRTAQFEDQLGDALMIASSSLRSGLTFPQAMETISRDMYPPISEEFGRAVNEINMGYSLDSALDNIYDRVKSEDFKIAAVAISVQRQTGGNLSDILTTISDTIKERAQLKREVKSATATGRMSGLIVGLMPIAITVVLNMATPGYLDPLFTKTGGRIALAIGVGLEIM
;
A
#
# COMPACT_ATOMS: atom_id res chain seq x y z
N ILE A 1 -40.47 24.03 15.16
CA ILE A 1 -39.62 24.49 14.02
C ILE A 1 -38.15 24.43 14.41
N LEU A 2 -37.75 24.92 15.62
CA LEU A 2 -36.35 24.91 16.07
C LEU A 2 -35.77 23.50 16.23
N ALA A 3 -36.58 22.53 16.75
CA ALA A 3 -36.18 21.13 16.94
C ALA A 3 -35.97 20.36 15.60
N LEU A 4 -36.69 20.73 14.55
CA LEU A 4 -36.50 20.19 13.20
C LEU A 4 -35.21 20.72 12.53
N PHE A 5 -34.85 21.97 12.83
CA PHE A 5 -33.59 22.56 12.34
C PHE A 5 -32.36 21.96 13.02
N VAL A 6 -32.42 21.65 14.31
CA VAL A 6 -31.34 21.00 15.06
C VAL A 6 -31.16 19.55 14.59
N LYS A 7 -32.23 18.82 14.28
CA LYS A 7 -32.17 17.44 13.79
C LYS A 7 -31.58 17.34 12.39
N ASN A 8 -31.71 18.39 11.56
CA ASN A 8 -31.14 18.45 10.21
C ASN A 8 -29.73 19.08 10.15
N MET A 9 -29.27 19.69 11.25
CA MET A 9 -27.95 20.34 11.27
C MET A 9 -26.77 19.34 11.28
N PHE A 10 -27.01 18.10 11.70
CA PHE A 10 -26.01 17.02 11.58
C PHE A 10 -25.70 16.64 10.12
N ILE A 11 -26.68 16.69 9.23
CA ILE A 11 -26.53 16.33 7.83
C ILE A 11 -25.55 17.27 7.10
N PRO A 12 -25.70 18.60 7.15
CA PRO A 12 -24.76 19.50 6.51
C PRO A 12 -23.35 19.48 7.14
N ILE A 13 -23.24 19.26 8.46
CA ILE A 13 -21.94 19.11 9.13
C ILE A 13 -21.22 17.86 8.64
N VAL A 14 -21.91 16.73 8.53
CA VAL A 14 -21.35 15.49 7.97
C VAL A 14 -20.97 15.67 6.51
N PHE A 15 -21.79 16.39 5.72
CA PHE A 15 -21.50 16.66 4.30
C PHE A 15 -20.27 17.55 4.12
N VAL A 16 -20.10 18.59 4.94
CA VAL A 16 -18.90 19.45 4.93
C VAL A 16 -17.67 18.65 5.38
N PHE A 17 -17.80 17.82 6.41
CA PHE A 17 -16.70 16.99 6.91
C PHE A 17 -16.27 15.94 5.86
N CYS A 18 -17.20 15.26 5.22
CA CYS A 18 -16.92 14.34 4.09
C CYS A 18 -16.39 15.07 2.86
N GLY A 19 -16.89 16.28 2.58
CA GLY A 19 -16.45 17.10 1.44
C GLY A 19 -15.01 17.58 1.58
N VAL A 20 -14.54 17.87 2.78
CA VAL A 20 -13.16 18.32 3.05
C VAL A 20 -12.20 17.15 3.25
N LEU A 21 -12.62 16.13 4.01
CA LEU A 21 -11.76 14.96 4.28
C LEU A 21 -11.67 14.00 3.09
N GLY A 22 -12.73 13.87 2.29
CA GLY A 22 -12.78 12.97 1.13
C GLY A 22 -11.62 13.19 0.16
N PRO A 23 -11.39 14.40 -0.36
CA PRO A 23 -10.28 14.68 -1.27
C PRO A 23 -8.91 14.42 -0.65
N ILE A 24 -8.72 14.75 0.62
CA ILE A 24 -7.44 14.57 1.34
C ILE A 24 -7.10 13.08 1.47
N VAL A 25 -8.09 12.27 1.89
CA VAL A 25 -7.93 10.81 2.00
C VAL A 25 -7.70 10.20 0.62
N TYR A 26 -8.45 10.63 -0.40
CA TYR A 26 -8.30 10.14 -1.77
C TYR A 26 -6.89 10.40 -2.33
N ILE A 27 -6.35 11.63 -2.17
CA ILE A 27 -4.99 11.98 -2.61
C ILE A 27 -3.96 11.15 -1.85
N LYS A 28 -4.13 10.97 -0.54
CA LYS A 28 -3.21 10.19 0.29
C LYS A 28 -3.17 8.71 -0.11
N VAL A 29 -4.34 8.13 -0.37
CA VAL A 29 -4.47 6.74 -0.85
C VAL A 29 -3.84 6.59 -2.24
N LYS A 30 -4.10 7.53 -3.15
CA LYS A 30 -3.53 7.51 -4.50
C LYS A 30 -2.00 7.64 -4.47
N LYS A 31 -1.47 8.53 -3.61
CA LYS A 31 -0.03 8.70 -3.41
C LYS A 31 0.61 7.41 -2.87
N ASN A 32 0.03 6.83 -1.82
CA ASN A 32 0.55 5.58 -1.23
C ASN A 32 0.53 4.42 -2.23
N LYS A 33 -0.52 4.32 -3.05
CA LYS A 33 -0.62 3.30 -4.10
C LYS A 33 0.49 3.49 -5.14
N ARG A 34 0.78 4.73 -5.54
CA ARG A 34 1.85 5.04 -6.50
C ARG A 34 3.23 4.70 -5.93
N THR A 35 3.49 5.05 -4.65
CA THR A 35 4.74 4.67 -3.97
C THR A 35 4.89 3.14 -3.90
N ALA A 36 3.84 2.41 -3.51
CA ALA A 36 3.87 0.95 -3.47
C ALA A 36 4.15 0.33 -4.85
N GLN A 37 3.56 0.86 -5.92
CA GLN A 37 3.85 0.42 -7.29
C GLN A 37 5.30 0.70 -7.70
N PHE A 38 5.86 1.84 -7.29
CA PHE A 38 7.26 2.16 -7.52
C PHE A 38 8.19 1.18 -6.79
N GLU A 39 7.89 0.87 -5.53
CA GLU A 39 8.65 -0.11 -4.73
C GLU A 39 8.59 -1.52 -5.33
N ASP A 40 7.42 -1.95 -5.81
CA ASP A 40 7.25 -3.24 -6.47
C ASP A 40 8.10 -3.34 -7.76
N GLN A 41 8.34 -2.22 -8.45
CA GLN A 41 9.13 -2.16 -9.69
C GLN A 41 10.62 -1.92 -9.42
N LEU A 42 11.00 -1.44 -8.22
CA LEU A 42 12.36 -0.98 -7.92
C LEU A 42 13.40 -2.09 -8.08
N GLY A 43 13.10 -3.31 -7.61
CA GLY A 43 14.01 -4.44 -7.74
C GLY A 43 14.36 -4.74 -9.21
N ASP A 44 13.39 -4.69 -10.11
CA ASP A 44 13.61 -4.92 -11.54
C ASP A 44 14.38 -3.76 -12.18
N ALA A 45 14.10 -2.51 -11.78
CA ALA A 45 14.85 -1.35 -12.26
C ALA A 45 16.34 -1.42 -11.89
N LEU A 46 16.64 -1.79 -10.64
CA LEU A 46 18.03 -1.96 -10.18
C LEU A 46 18.73 -3.11 -10.91
N MET A 47 18.02 -4.18 -11.27
CA MET A 47 18.56 -5.27 -12.08
C MET A 47 18.88 -4.83 -13.52
N ILE A 48 17.99 -4.03 -14.14
CA ILE A 48 18.24 -3.41 -15.45
C ILE A 48 19.46 -2.50 -15.38
N ALA A 49 19.54 -1.66 -14.34
CA ALA A 49 20.70 -0.80 -14.15
C ALA A 49 22.01 -1.60 -14.00
N SER A 50 22.00 -2.65 -13.16
CA SER A 50 23.16 -3.54 -12.99
C SER A 50 23.59 -4.18 -14.33
N SER A 51 22.65 -4.70 -15.09
CA SER A 51 22.93 -5.32 -16.41
C SER A 51 23.48 -4.31 -17.41
N SER A 52 22.93 -3.09 -17.43
CA SER A 52 23.42 -1.99 -18.27
C SER A 52 24.86 -1.60 -17.92
N LEU A 53 25.18 -1.51 -16.63
CA LEU A 53 26.54 -1.23 -16.17
C LEU A 53 27.54 -2.34 -16.54
N ARG A 54 27.12 -3.61 -16.43
CA ARG A 54 27.96 -4.75 -16.87
C ARG A 54 28.24 -4.75 -18.37
N SER A 55 27.32 -4.22 -19.17
CA SER A 55 27.53 -4.03 -20.60
C SER A 55 28.37 -2.78 -20.96
N GLY A 56 28.85 -2.05 -19.94
CA GLY A 56 29.75 -0.90 -20.12
C GLY A 56 29.03 0.44 -20.26
N LEU A 57 27.73 0.49 -20.05
CA LEU A 57 26.97 1.75 -20.01
C LEU A 57 27.26 2.52 -18.71
N THR A 58 27.18 3.84 -18.78
CA THR A 58 27.22 4.70 -17.59
C THR A 58 25.91 4.60 -16.81
N PHE A 59 25.92 4.98 -15.53
CA PHE A 59 24.70 4.96 -14.71
C PHE A 59 23.58 5.87 -15.25
N PRO A 60 23.83 7.10 -15.74
CA PRO A 60 22.82 7.90 -16.42
C PRO A 60 22.20 7.21 -17.65
N GLN A 61 23.00 6.49 -18.45
CA GLN A 61 22.49 5.71 -19.59
C GLN A 61 21.63 4.50 -19.11
N ALA A 62 22.01 3.88 -18.01
CA ALA A 62 21.18 2.83 -17.39
C ALA A 62 19.84 3.41 -16.89
N MET A 63 19.83 4.62 -16.30
CA MET A 63 18.59 5.31 -15.93
C MET A 63 17.71 5.63 -17.14
N GLU A 64 18.31 6.01 -18.27
CA GLU A 64 17.59 6.21 -19.54
C GLU A 64 16.94 4.91 -20.02
N THR A 65 17.65 3.79 -19.94
CA THR A 65 17.12 2.46 -20.27
C THR A 65 15.90 2.13 -19.40
N ILE A 66 15.98 2.35 -18.08
CA ILE A 66 14.84 2.17 -17.15
C ILE A 66 13.65 3.03 -17.57
N SER A 67 13.90 4.30 -17.89
CA SER A 67 12.85 5.23 -18.27
C SER A 67 12.11 4.85 -19.55
N ARG A 68 12.80 4.18 -20.46
CA ARG A 68 12.24 3.76 -21.75
C ARG A 68 11.58 2.38 -21.70
N ASP A 69 12.19 1.44 -20.98
CA ASP A 69 11.82 0.02 -21.06
C ASP A 69 10.83 -0.40 -19.95
N MET A 70 10.64 0.41 -18.91
CA MET A 70 9.72 0.11 -17.81
C MET A 70 8.39 0.90 -17.89
N TYR A 71 7.41 0.45 -17.11
CA TYR A 71 6.11 1.11 -17.01
C TYR A 71 6.08 2.17 -15.87
N PRO A 72 5.16 3.17 -15.95
CA PRO A 72 4.93 4.07 -14.84
C PRO A 72 4.55 3.32 -13.53
N PRO A 73 4.92 3.83 -12.36
CA PRO A 73 5.49 5.15 -12.09
C PRO A 73 7.02 5.25 -12.20
N ILE A 74 7.76 4.11 -12.24
CA ILE A 74 9.23 4.13 -12.15
C ILE A 74 9.86 4.78 -13.39
N SER A 75 9.35 4.49 -14.59
CA SER A 75 9.84 5.10 -15.85
C SER A 75 9.72 6.61 -15.84
N GLU A 76 8.63 7.17 -15.28
CA GLU A 76 8.43 8.61 -15.18
C GLU A 76 9.44 9.28 -14.25
N GLU A 77 9.72 8.67 -13.09
CA GLU A 77 10.65 9.26 -12.12
C GLU A 77 12.10 9.18 -12.59
N PHE A 78 12.50 8.06 -13.20
CA PHE A 78 13.83 7.93 -13.79
C PHE A 78 13.98 8.83 -15.03
N GLY A 79 12.94 8.96 -15.87
CA GLY A 79 12.94 9.87 -17.00
C GLY A 79 13.09 11.34 -16.58
N ARG A 80 12.43 11.76 -15.51
CA ARG A 80 12.62 13.10 -14.93
C ARG A 80 14.04 13.30 -14.45
N ALA A 81 14.61 12.33 -13.73
CA ALA A 81 15.98 12.42 -13.25
C ALA A 81 17.00 12.48 -14.39
N VAL A 82 16.81 11.73 -15.47
CA VAL A 82 17.64 11.83 -16.68
C VAL A 82 17.56 13.24 -17.28
N ASN A 83 16.36 13.82 -17.38
CA ASN A 83 16.19 15.20 -17.84
C ASN A 83 16.88 16.22 -16.91
N GLU A 84 16.79 16.05 -15.59
CA GLU A 84 17.50 16.88 -14.62
C GLU A 84 19.02 16.82 -14.84
N ILE A 85 19.57 15.61 -15.03
CA ILE A 85 21.00 15.43 -15.34
C ILE A 85 21.39 16.12 -16.66
N ASN A 86 20.57 16.00 -17.70
CA ASN A 86 20.79 16.65 -18.99
C ASN A 86 20.71 18.20 -18.91
N MET A 87 19.99 18.73 -17.90
CA MET A 87 19.95 20.15 -17.57
C MET A 87 21.15 20.61 -16.73
N GLY A 88 22.05 19.69 -16.34
CA GLY A 88 23.29 20.00 -15.58
C GLY A 88 23.20 19.76 -14.06
N TYR A 89 22.12 19.18 -13.57
CA TYR A 89 22.07 18.74 -12.17
C TYR A 89 23.03 17.56 -11.94
N SER A 90 23.58 17.48 -10.74
CA SER A 90 24.39 16.32 -10.36
C SER A 90 23.53 15.06 -10.26
N LEU A 91 24.11 13.89 -10.50
CA LEU A 91 23.41 12.62 -10.32
C LEU A 91 22.87 12.47 -8.90
N ASP A 92 23.65 12.86 -7.90
CA ASP A 92 23.24 12.77 -6.50
C ASP A 92 22.00 13.64 -6.24
N SER A 93 21.96 14.87 -6.75
CA SER A 93 20.77 15.74 -6.68
C SER A 93 19.56 15.14 -7.39
N ALA A 94 19.76 14.52 -8.56
CA ALA A 94 18.67 13.90 -9.30
C ALA A 94 18.08 12.68 -8.57
N LEU A 95 18.94 11.88 -7.90
CA LEU A 95 18.50 10.77 -7.04
C LEU A 95 17.76 11.26 -5.79
N ASP A 96 18.24 12.30 -5.14
CA ASP A 96 17.56 12.93 -4.00
C ASP A 96 16.19 13.47 -4.40
N ASN A 97 16.08 14.09 -5.59
CA ASN A 97 14.80 14.56 -6.12
C ASN A 97 13.80 13.43 -6.38
N ILE A 98 14.25 12.25 -6.87
CA ILE A 98 13.37 11.06 -6.96
C ILE A 98 12.85 10.69 -5.56
N TYR A 99 13.76 10.60 -4.56
CA TYR A 99 13.36 10.28 -3.19
C TYR A 99 12.34 11.27 -2.64
N ASP A 100 12.56 12.55 -2.86
CA ASP A 100 11.67 13.61 -2.37
C ASP A 100 10.25 13.54 -2.97
N ARG A 101 10.12 13.11 -4.21
CA ARG A 101 8.84 12.92 -4.89
C ARG A 101 8.14 11.63 -4.48
N VAL A 102 8.90 10.54 -4.39
CA VAL A 102 8.34 9.18 -4.17
C VAL A 102 8.21 8.83 -2.69
N LYS A 103 9.19 9.25 -1.86
CA LYS A 103 9.29 8.94 -0.42
C LYS A 103 9.36 7.43 -0.15
N SER A 104 10.13 6.69 -0.97
CA SER A 104 10.41 5.27 -0.78
C SER A 104 11.72 5.08 0.00
N GLU A 105 11.66 4.40 1.14
CA GLU A 105 12.85 4.11 1.95
C GLU A 105 13.79 3.11 1.25
N ASP A 106 13.26 2.14 0.53
CA ASP A 106 14.07 1.18 -0.24
C ASP A 106 14.85 1.90 -1.35
N PHE A 107 14.23 2.88 -2.03
CA PHE A 107 14.94 3.72 -3.00
C PHE A 107 16.01 4.58 -2.35
N LYS A 108 15.76 5.14 -1.16
CA LYS A 108 16.75 5.93 -0.43
C LYS A 108 18.02 5.11 -0.14
N ILE A 109 17.85 3.87 0.32
CA ILE A 109 18.99 2.96 0.56
C ILE A 109 19.78 2.75 -0.73
N ALA A 110 19.08 2.50 -1.85
CA ALA A 110 19.73 2.34 -3.16
C ALA A 110 20.47 3.61 -3.60
N ALA A 111 19.85 4.79 -3.47
CA ALA A 111 20.46 6.06 -3.84
C ALA A 111 21.75 6.35 -3.04
N VAL A 112 21.71 6.15 -1.72
CA VAL A 112 22.89 6.31 -0.85
C VAL A 112 23.99 5.32 -1.25
N ALA A 113 23.65 4.05 -1.50
CA ALA A 113 24.63 3.04 -1.91
C ALA A 113 25.26 3.39 -3.26
N ILE A 114 24.50 3.90 -4.22
CA ILE A 114 25.01 4.39 -5.51
C ILE A 114 25.99 5.54 -5.31
N SER A 115 25.62 6.55 -4.51
CA SER A 115 26.48 7.72 -4.24
C SER A 115 27.79 7.32 -3.59
N VAL A 116 27.74 6.46 -2.56
CA VAL A 116 28.94 5.96 -1.86
C VAL A 116 29.84 5.16 -2.82
N GLN A 117 29.24 4.24 -3.57
CA GLN A 117 30.03 3.35 -4.47
C GLN A 117 30.71 4.14 -5.59
N ARG A 118 30.08 5.19 -6.09
CA ARG A 118 30.70 6.09 -7.08
C ARG A 118 31.87 6.88 -6.49
N GLN A 119 31.79 7.31 -5.25
CA GLN A 119 32.87 8.04 -4.56
C GLN A 119 34.07 7.14 -4.23
N THR A 120 33.80 5.88 -3.87
CA THR A 120 34.84 4.91 -3.51
C THR A 120 35.44 4.18 -4.70
N GLY A 121 34.84 4.29 -5.90
CA GLY A 121 35.31 3.63 -7.12
C GLY A 121 35.07 2.12 -7.15
N GLY A 122 34.13 1.62 -6.35
CA GLY A 122 33.81 0.21 -6.30
C GLY A 122 32.90 -0.28 -7.46
N ASN A 123 32.60 -1.58 -7.44
CA ASN A 123 31.73 -2.19 -8.47
C ASN A 123 30.26 -1.86 -8.21
N LEU A 124 29.73 -0.87 -8.93
CA LEU A 124 28.35 -0.42 -8.78
C LEU A 124 27.34 -1.51 -9.23
N SER A 125 27.67 -2.32 -10.24
CA SER A 125 26.75 -3.36 -10.72
C SER A 125 26.49 -4.44 -9.67
N ASP A 126 27.49 -4.82 -8.90
CA ASP A 126 27.34 -5.85 -7.86
C ASP A 126 26.50 -5.35 -6.69
N ILE A 127 26.70 -4.11 -6.27
CA ILE A 127 25.86 -3.47 -5.23
C ILE A 127 24.41 -3.38 -5.65
N LEU A 128 24.14 -2.96 -6.90
CA LEU A 128 22.78 -2.88 -7.42
C LEU A 128 22.10 -4.25 -7.48
N THR A 129 22.84 -5.29 -7.86
CA THR A 129 22.32 -6.66 -7.82
C THR A 129 21.96 -7.08 -6.41
N THR A 130 22.85 -6.88 -5.45
CA THR A 130 22.62 -7.25 -4.04
C THR A 130 21.41 -6.52 -3.46
N ILE A 131 21.24 -5.22 -3.75
CA ILE A 131 20.09 -4.44 -3.29
C ILE A 131 18.82 -4.93 -3.98
N SER A 132 18.86 -5.19 -5.29
CA SER A 132 17.74 -5.74 -6.05
C SER A 132 17.25 -7.06 -5.44
N ASP A 133 18.16 -8.00 -5.17
CA ASP A 133 17.85 -9.30 -4.60
C ASP A 133 17.23 -9.16 -3.20
N THR A 134 17.80 -8.29 -2.37
CA THR A 134 17.28 -7.98 -1.03
C THR A 134 15.85 -7.43 -1.09
N ILE A 135 15.58 -6.49 -2.01
CA ILE A 135 14.23 -5.92 -2.20
C ILE A 135 13.25 -6.98 -2.66
N LYS A 136 13.64 -7.81 -3.63
CA LYS A 136 12.80 -8.90 -4.16
C LYS A 136 12.48 -9.94 -3.09
N GLU A 137 13.46 -10.34 -2.30
CA GLU A 137 13.28 -11.27 -1.19
C GLU A 137 12.31 -10.73 -0.14
N ARG A 138 12.48 -9.48 0.28
CA ARG A 138 11.54 -8.82 1.21
C ARG A 138 10.12 -8.75 0.64
N ALA A 139 9.98 -8.41 -0.64
CA ALA A 139 8.69 -8.36 -1.30
C ALA A 139 8.03 -9.75 -1.38
N GLN A 140 8.82 -10.81 -1.60
CA GLN A 140 8.34 -12.19 -1.59
C GLN A 140 7.87 -12.62 -0.21
N LEU A 141 8.68 -12.41 0.83
CA LEU A 141 8.30 -12.71 2.22
C LEU A 141 7.00 -12.00 2.63
N LYS A 142 6.85 -10.73 2.25
CA LYS A 142 5.63 -9.96 2.51
C LYS A 142 4.40 -10.57 1.81
N ARG A 143 4.56 -11.08 0.59
CA ARG A 143 3.49 -11.80 -0.12
C ARG A 143 3.16 -13.14 0.53
N GLU A 144 4.14 -13.91 0.96
CA GLU A 144 3.96 -15.19 1.64
C GLU A 144 3.21 -15.03 2.96
N VAL A 145 3.61 -14.07 3.79
CA VAL A 145 2.90 -13.74 5.05
C VAL A 145 1.45 -13.33 4.77
N LYS A 146 1.23 -12.49 3.74
CA LYS A 146 -0.12 -12.06 3.36
C LYS A 146 -0.98 -13.23 2.87
N SER A 147 -0.40 -14.16 2.11
CA SER A 147 -1.08 -15.37 1.63
C SER A 147 -1.41 -16.31 2.79
N ALA A 148 -0.45 -16.58 3.69
CA ALA A 148 -0.67 -17.43 4.86
C ALA A 148 -1.77 -16.87 5.79
N THR A 149 -1.83 -15.56 5.97
CA THR A 149 -2.87 -14.91 6.79
C THR A 149 -4.21 -14.77 6.08
N ALA A 150 -4.27 -14.84 4.76
CA ALA A 150 -5.53 -14.75 4.01
C ALA A 150 -6.49 -15.90 4.33
N THR A 151 -5.97 -17.14 4.44
CA THR A 151 -6.76 -18.31 4.79
C THR A 151 -7.38 -18.17 6.18
N GLY A 152 -6.60 -17.70 7.17
CA GLY A 152 -7.12 -17.46 8.53
C GLY A 152 -8.19 -16.35 8.57
N ARG A 153 -8.01 -15.27 7.79
CA ARG A 153 -9.02 -14.20 7.70
C ARG A 153 -10.31 -14.67 7.05
N MET A 154 -10.22 -15.48 5.98
CA MET A 154 -11.41 -16.05 5.33
C MET A 154 -12.16 -17.00 6.26
N SER A 155 -11.45 -17.87 6.97
CA SER A 155 -12.05 -18.77 7.95
C SER A 155 -12.72 -17.99 9.09
N GLY A 156 -12.05 -16.96 9.63
CA GLY A 156 -12.61 -16.11 10.68
C GLY A 156 -13.85 -15.34 10.19
N LEU A 157 -13.86 -14.87 8.94
CA LEU A 157 -15.01 -14.18 8.37
C LEU A 157 -16.20 -15.13 8.16
N ILE A 158 -15.95 -16.37 7.70
CA ILE A 158 -16.99 -17.38 7.54
C ILE A 158 -17.59 -17.76 8.90
N VAL A 159 -16.75 -18.03 9.89
CA VAL A 159 -17.20 -18.37 11.25
C VAL A 159 -17.95 -17.21 11.89
N GLY A 160 -17.46 -15.96 11.76
CA GLY A 160 -18.10 -14.77 12.31
C GLY A 160 -19.42 -14.38 11.61
N LEU A 161 -19.61 -14.74 10.32
CA LEU A 161 -20.88 -14.52 9.61
C LEU A 161 -21.91 -15.65 9.83
N MET A 162 -21.47 -16.82 10.29
CA MET A 162 -22.35 -17.98 10.46
C MET A 162 -23.54 -17.73 11.40
N PRO A 163 -23.38 -17.14 12.59
CA PRO A 163 -24.52 -16.85 13.47
C PRO A 163 -25.54 -15.89 12.84
N ILE A 164 -25.04 -14.90 12.09
CA ILE A 164 -25.90 -13.95 11.38
C ILE A 164 -26.69 -14.66 10.30
N ALA A 165 -26.03 -15.50 9.50
CA ALA A 165 -26.68 -16.28 8.44
C ALA A 165 -27.73 -17.24 9.00
N ILE A 166 -27.42 -17.96 10.09
CA ILE A 166 -28.37 -18.85 10.78
C ILE A 166 -29.56 -18.08 11.30
N THR A 167 -29.34 -16.92 11.94
CA THR A 167 -30.40 -16.04 12.43
C THR A 167 -31.38 -15.63 11.33
N VAL A 168 -30.85 -15.21 10.18
CA VAL A 168 -31.66 -14.83 9.01
C VAL A 168 -32.45 -16.01 8.47
N VAL A 169 -31.83 -17.18 8.29
CA VAL A 169 -32.48 -18.38 7.77
C VAL A 169 -33.61 -18.85 8.70
N LEU A 170 -33.36 -18.89 10.03
CA LEU A 170 -34.38 -19.27 11.01
C LEU A 170 -35.55 -18.30 11.04
N ASN A 171 -35.30 -17.01 10.91
CA ASN A 171 -36.39 -16.02 10.87
C ASN A 171 -37.22 -16.09 9.59
N MET A 172 -36.60 -16.48 8.46
CA MET A 172 -37.33 -16.72 7.20
C MET A 172 -38.14 -18.03 7.21
N ALA A 173 -37.58 -19.07 7.83
CA ALA A 173 -38.27 -20.38 7.92
C ALA A 173 -39.41 -20.40 8.94
N THR A 174 -39.28 -19.67 10.03
CA THR A 174 -40.26 -19.61 11.11
C THR A 174 -40.37 -18.17 11.64
N PRO A 175 -41.27 -17.35 11.10
CA PRO A 175 -41.47 -15.98 11.57
C PRO A 175 -41.84 -16.00 13.06
N GLY A 176 -41.13 -15.20 13.87
CA GLY A 176 -41.34 -15.11 15.32
C GLY A 176 -40.52 -16.09 16.18
N TYR A 177 -39.73 -16.97 15.58
CA TYR A 177 -38.85 -17.91 16.31
C TYR A 177 -37.85 -17.17 17.21
N LEU A 178 -37.38 -16.02 16.80
CA LEU A 178 -36.41 -15.19 17.52
C LEU A 178 -37.02 -14.20 18.51
N ASP A 179 -38.34 -14.01 18.52
CA ASP A 179 -39.01 -13.07 19.44
C ASP A 179 -38.71 -13.33 20.92
N PRO A 180 -38.65 -14.58 21.40
CA PRO A 180 -38.27 -14.87 22.79
C PRO A 180 -36.81 -14.47 23.13
N LEU A 181 -35.95 -14.41 22.14
CA LEU A 181 -34.53 -14.03 22.32
C LEU A 181 -34.40 -12.53 22.61
N PHE A 182 -35.27 -11.71 22.02
CA PHE A 182 -35.26 -10.25 22.18
C PHE A 182 -36.19 -9.77 23.30
N THR A 183 -37.31 -10.49 23.58
CA THR A 183 -38.32 -10.09 24.53
C THR A 183 -38.11 -10.62 25.96
N LYS A 184 -37.53 -11.82 26.09
CA LYS A 184 -37.31 -12.43 27.42
C LYS A 184 -35.92 -12.05 27.96
N THR A 185 -35.87 -11.76 29.29
CA THR A 185 -34.62 -11.38 29.98
C THR A 185 -33.48 -12.43 29.79
N GLY A 186 -33.87 -13.73 29.86
CA GLY A 186 -32.92 -14.82 29.63
C GLY A 186 -32.35 -14.87 28.20
N GLY A 187 -33.18 -14.53 27.19
CA GLY A 187 -32.72 -14.45 25.79
C GLY A 187 -31.72 -13.33 25.56
N ARG A 188 -31.96 -12.16 26.16
CA ARG A 188 -31.03 -11.00 26.08
C ARG A 188 -29.68 -11.28 26.73
N ILE A 189 -29.68 -12.01 27.86
CA ILE A 189 -28.43 -12.42 28.52
C ILE A 189 -27.65 -13.43 27.64
N ALA A 190 -28.34 -14.42 27.07
CA ALA A 190 -27.75 -15.40 26.19
C ALA A 190 -27.12 -14.75 24.93
N LEU A 191 -27.82 -13.75 24.36
CA LEU A 191 -27.36 -12.98 23.22
C LEU A 191 -26.10 -12.16 23.54
N ALA A 192 -26.07 -11.52 24.70
CA ALA A 192 -24.93 -10.75 25.17
C ALA A 192 -23.70 -11.63 25.41
N ILE A 193 -23.91 -12.82 25.99
CA ILE A 193 -22.82 -13.81 26.20
C ILE A 193 -22.32 -14.34 24.84
N GLY A 194 -23.22 -14.69 23.90
CA GLY A 194 -22.84 -15.19 22.58
C GLY A 194 -22.02 -14.18 21.78
N VAL A 195 -22.46 -12.92 21.71
CA VAL A 195 -21.70 -11.85 21.06
C VAL A 195 -20.37 -11.57 21.78
N GLY A 196 -20.35 -11.64 23.10
CA GLY A 196 -19.12 -11.47 23.87
C GLY A 196 -18.07 -12.57 23.64
N LEU A 197 -18.51 -13.80 23.46
CA LEU A 197 -17.63 -14.94 23.13
C LEU A 197 -17.10 -14.89 21.69
N GLU A 198 -17.85 -14.29 20.76
CA GLU A 198 -17.45 -14.19 19.35
C GLU A 198 -16.44 -13.06 19.10
N ILE A 199 -16.40 -12.05 19.97
CA ILE A 199 -15.44 -10.93 19.90
C ILE A 199 -14.11 -11.27 20.59
N MET A 200 -14.08 -12.28 21.47
CA MET A 200 -12.90 -12.67 22.25
C MET A 200 -12.04 -13.69 21.51
#